data_181a9b02ccd1df7ffd892967b72d6422
#
_entry.id   181a9b02ccd1df7ffd892967b72d6422
#
_cell.length_a   1.000
_cell.length_b   1.000
_cell.length_c   1.000
_cell.angle_alpha   90.00
_cell.angle_beta   90.00
_cell.angle_gamma   90.00
#
_symmetry.space_group_name_H-M   'P 1'
#
loop_
_entity.id
_entity.type
_entity.pdbx_description
1 polymer ?
#
loop_
_entity_poly.entity_id
_entity_poly.type
_entity_poly.pdbx_seq_one_letter_code
_entity_poly.pdbx_strand_id
1 'polypeptide(L)'
;MSTRAGRDIIKQALLRERGYKQFSKYSRETEEQFQDFTKRYLLSLHKLIISDQNPSASLRKFAEEIGSSEMVLDDSKIQDVMARLSRPEILADRVERILNSNFVLMTFPVLNALFDGADAYFQESISSEVRTTIIDGHIIAIDLSEPMDRIIDKDEDLDYLDDYKLMNPYILEAARQKISVGGETVLRSFEEGFKDARVGQYIDQRLKAKPESITDENMMGCYKKYRAIMGTAARNMALDRKPLGEIYHLGMAKASEAVGCGNEIQDAIRNGSIKIPSWPLYYSIITGDVQKAFELTMRKSSTYLDEARIALDMLPHEYGFRPFLEFLFQYVSHYNQYWFNELNKRDLYALLQKNLTLSELHRK
;
A
#
# COMPACT_ATOMS: atom_id res chain seq x y z
N MET A 1 -10.80 -10.49 9.16
CA MET A 1 -10.17 -11.82 9.08
C MET A 1 -9.69 -12.06 7.64
N SER A 2 -8.47 -11.63 7.32
CA SER A 2 -7.74 -12.22 6.18
C SER A 2 -7.60 -13.69 6.55
N THR A 3 -8.43 -14.54 6.01
CA THR A 3 -8.51 -15.88 6.49
C THR A 3 -7.17 -16.55 6.21
N ARG A 4 -6.47 -16.98 7.26
CA ARG A 4 -5.29 -17.85 7.19
C ARG A 4 -5.51 -18.95 6.16
N ALA A 5 -6.75 -19.46 6.07
CA ALA A 5 -7.20 -20.42 5.07
C ALA A 5 -7.06 -19.92 3.61
N GLY A 6 -7.40 -18.68 3.30
CA GLY A 6 -7.27 -18.15 1.93
C GLY A 6 -5.80 -18.04 1.50
N ARG A 7 -4.92 -17.60 2.40
CA ARG A 7 -3.47 -17.55 2.14
C ARG A 7 -2.89 -18.96 1.94
N ASP A 8 -3.33 -19.92 2.73
CA ASP A 8 -2.87 -21.31 2.63
C ASP A 8 -3.30 -21.95 1.31
N ILE A 9 -4.53 -21.67 0.85
CA ILE A 9 -5.03 -22.15 -0.45
C ILE A 9 -4.21 -21.57 -1.60
N ILE A 10 -3.98 -20.25 -1.61
CA ILE A 10 -3.18 -19.59 -2.65
C ILE A 10 -1.74 -20.10 -2.60
N LYS A 11 -1.17 -20.24 -1.42
CA LYS A 11 0.17 -20.80 -1.22
C LYS A 11 0.27 -22.21 -1.78
N GLN A 12 -0.69 -23.09 -1.52
CA GLN A 12 -0.70 -24.45 -2.05
C GLN A 12 -0.81 -24.49 -3.58
N ALA A 13 -1.63 -23.62 -4.17
CA ALA A 13 -1.75 -23.53 -5.64
C ALA A 13 -0.41 -23.14 -6.30
N LEU A 14 0.43 -22.38 -5.63
CA LEU A 14 1.67 -21.81 -6.16
C LEU A 14 2.95 -22.58 -5.76
N LEU A 15 2.85 -23.62 -4.94
CA LEU A 15 4.01 -24.40 -4.45
C LEU A 15 4.92 -24.97 -5.56
N ARG A 16 4.38 -25.21 -6.74
CA ARG A 16 5.11 -25.80 -7.89
C ARG A 16 5.76 -24.75 -8.78
N GLU A 17 5.44 -23.48 -8.59
CA GLU A 17 5.99 -22.40 -9.40
C GLU A 17 7.47 -22.15 -9.09
N ARG A 18 8.27 -21.87 -10.13
CA ARG A 18 9.71 -21.62 -9.96
C ARG A 18 9.98 -20.45 -9.02
N GLY A 19 9.20 -19.39 -9.11
CA GLY A 19 9.33 -18.19 -8.29
C GLY A 19 8.99 -18.43 -6.81
N TYR A 20 8.20 -19.46 -6.49
CA TYR A 20 7.88 -19.80 -5.11
C TYR A 20 9.11 -20.15 -4.28
N LYS A 21 10.10 -20.82 -4.84
CA LYS A 21 11.35 -21.15 -4.13
C LYS A 21 12.12 -19.90 -3.75
N GLN A 22 12.18 -18.92 -4.66
CA GLN A 22 12.81 -17.63 -4.39
C GLN A 22 12.01 -16.86 -3.34
N PHE A 23 10.70 -16.75 -3.49
CA PHE A 23 9.83 -16.12 -2.51
C PHE A 23 9.96 -16.77 -1.11
N SER A 24 9.95 -18.10 -1.04
CA SER A 24 10.08 -18.83 0.21
C SER A 24 11.41 -18.59 0.92
N LYS A 25 12.51 -18.34 0.18
CA LYS A 25 13.79 -17.94 0.76
C LYS A 25 13.64 -16.60 1.49
N TYR A 26 13.17 -15.59 0.81
CA TYR A 26 12.99 -14.25 1.39
C TYR A 26 11.95 -14.22 2.52
N SER A 27 10.88 -15.01 2.41
CA SER A 27 9.85 -15.08 3.46
C SER A 27 10.34 -15.70 4.77
N ARG A 28 11.32 -16.61 4.74
CA ARG A 28 11.87 -17.19 5.98
C ARG A 28 12.71 -16.20 6.78
N GLU A 29 13.39 -15.32 6.09
CA GLU A 29 14.24 -14.30 6.70
C GLU A 29 13.41 -13.12 7.25
N THR A 30 12.14 -13.01 6.82
CA THR A 30 11.30 -11.84 7.13
C THR A 30 11.00 -11.67 8.60
N GLU A 31 10.78 -12.75 9.36
CA GLU A 31 10.43 -12.62 10.80
C GLU A 31 11.58 -12.02 11.62
N GLU A 32 12.81 -12.47 11.37
CA GLU A 32 13.99 -11.94 12.05
C GLU A 32 14.26 -10.49 11.62
N GLN A 33 14.23 -10.24 10.31
CA GLN A 33 14.39 -8.89 9.75
C GLN A 33 13.33 -7.93 10.28
N PHE A 34 12.09 -8.38 10.45
CA PHE A 34 11.00 -7.56 10.96
C PHE A 34 11.22 -7.15 12.43
N GLN A 35 11.70 -8.03 13.27
CA GLN A 35 12.02 -7.69 14.66
C GLN A 35 13.12 -6.62 14.74
N ASP A 36 14.18 -6.77 13.96
CA ASP A 36 15.27 -5.79 13.92
C ASP A 36 14.85 -4.47 13.28
N PHE A 37 14.03 -4.52 12.23
CA PHE A 37 13.39 -3.34 11.65
C PHE A 37 12.58 -2.58 12.69
N THR A 38 11.72 -3.26 13.45
CA THR A 38 10.87 -2.62 14.46
C THR A 38 11.70 -1.86 15.49
N LYS A 39 12.82 -2.44 15.95
CA LYS A 39 13.74 -1.76 16.87
C LYS A 39 14.35 -0.51 16.25
N ARG A 40 14.86 -0.60 15.00
CA ARG A 40 15.45 0.54 14.29
C ARG A 40 14.42 1.64 14.01
N TYR A 41 13.20 1.26 13.68
CA TYR A 41 12.09 2.19 13.45
C TYR A 41 11.73 2.94 14.72
N LEU A 42 11.49 2.24 15.82
CA LEU A 42 11.18 2.83 17.12
C LEU A 42 12.26 3.82 17.57
N LEU A 43 13.54 3.45 17.44
CA LEU A 43 14.66 4.34 17.79
C LEU A 43 14.66 5.62 16.92
N SER A 44 14.44 5.49 15.63
CA SER A 44 14.40 6.63 14.71
C SER A 44 13.23 7.56 15.04
N LEU A 45 12.04 7.00 15.23
CA LEU A 45 10.83 7.75 15.52
C LEU A 45 10.90 8.45 16.88
N HIS A 46 11.33 7.74 17.92
CA HIS A 46 11.52 8.32 19.26
C HIS A 46 12.51 9.48 19.24
N LYS A 47 13.65 9.33 18.54
CA LYS A 47 14.63 10.40 18.39
C LYS A 47 14.03 11.64 17.74
N LEU A 48 13.25 11.49 16.69
CA LEU A 48 12.60 12.62 16.00
C LEU A 48 11.60 13.32 16.94
N ILE A 49 10.75 12.56 17.64
CA ILE A 49 9.75 13.10 18.55
C ILE A 49 10.41 13.92 19.69
N ILE A 50 11.40 13.35 20.40
CA ILE A 50 12.01 14.03 21.53
C ILE A 50 12.92 15.21 21.15
N SER A 51 13.39 15.26 19.91
CA SER A 51 14.25 16.34 19.42
C SER A 51 13.48 17.53 18.83
N ASP A 52 12.17 17.37 18.58
CA ASP A 52 11.36 18.43 17.98
C ASP A 52 11.05 19.52 19.01
N GLN A 53 11.51 20.73 18.74
CA GLN A 53 11.29 21.90 19.57
C GLN A 53 9.97 22.62 19.27
N ASN A 54 9.30 22.28 18.16
CA ASN A 54 8.05 22.91 17.75
C ASN A 54 7.09 21.92 17.06
N PRO A 55 6.53 20.95 17.81
CA PRO A 55 5.64 19.94 17.27
C PRO A 55 4.41 20.51 16.55
N SER A 56 3.91 21.66 17.01
CA SER A 56 2.79 22.35 16.36
C SER A 56 3.13 22.80 14.94
N ALA A 57 4.35 23.29 14.72
CA ALA A 57 4.81 23.68 13.38
C ALA A 57 5.01 22.46 12.49
N SER A 58 5.58 21.37 13.01
CA SER A 58 5.78 20.11 12.29
C SER A 58 4.45 19.51 11.84
N LEU A 59 3.46 19.49 12.71
CA LEU A 59 2.13 18.99 12.39
C LEU A 59 1.41 19.86 11.35
N ARG A 60 1.46 21.20 11.50
CA ARG A 60 0.87 22.12 10.51
C ARG A 60 1.50 21.99 9.13
N LYS A 61 2.83 21.94 9.07
CA LYS A 61 3.56 21.71 7.81
C LYS A 61 3.14 20.40 7.14
N PHE A 62 3.02 19.33 7.91
CA PHE A 62 2.54 18.06 7.40
C PHE A 62 1.10 18.14 6.90
N ALA A 63 0.19 18.75 7.67
CA ALA A 63 -1.21 18.93 7.27
C ALA A 63 -1.35 19.74 5.98
N GLU A 64 -0.53 20.80 5.81
CA GLU A 64 -0.44 21.56 4.56
C GLU A 64 0.09 20.71 3.41
N GLU A 65 1.15 19.95 3.68
CA GLU A 65 1.75 19.07 2.68
C GLU A 65 0.77 18.03 2.14
N ILE A 66 -0.02 17.40 3.01
CA ILE A 66 -1.03 16.41 2.58
C ILE A 66 -2.35 17.04 2.15
N GLY A 67 -2.55 18.35 2.41
CA GLY A 67 -3.77 19.07 2.05
C GLY A 67 -5.00 18.65 2.88
N SER A 68 -4.82 18.25 4.15
CA SER A 68 -5.90 17.78 5.01
C SER A 68 -5.94 18.52 6.35
N SER A 69 -7.04 19.22 6.60
CA SER A 69 -7.31 19.85 7.91
C SER A 69 -7.60 18.85 9.03
N GLU A 70 -7.93 17.62 8.71
CA GLU A 70 -8.22 16.55 9.68
C GLU A 70 -6.98 16.15 10.51
N MET A 71 -5.78 16.48 10.01
CA MET A 71 -4.52 16.22 10.71
C MET A 71 -4.19 17.25 11.80
N VAL A 72 -4.92 18.38 11.89
CA VAL A 72 -4.62 19.43 12.85
C VAL A 72 -5.10 19.06 14.26
N LEU A 73 -4.32 19.44 15.26
CA LEU A 73 -4.64 19.34 16.68
C LEU A 73 -4.47 20.71 17.35
N ASP A 74 -5.21 20.93 18.42
CA ASP A 74 -5.02 22.09 19.28
C ASP A 74 -3.70 22.02 20.06
N ASP A 75 -3.06 23.14 20.33
CA ASP A 75 -1.76 23.19 20.99
C ASP A 75 -1.77 22.49 22.38
N SER A 76 -2.86 22.56 23.14
CA SER A 76 -3.02 21.82 24.40
C SER A 76 -2.97 20.30 24.19
N LYS A 77 -3.67 19.80 23.18
CA LYS A 77 -3.65 18.37 22.82
C LYS A 77 -2.27 17.93 22.35
N ILE A 78 -1.58 18.78 21.57
CA ILE A 78 -0.23 18.49 21.09
C ILE A 78 0.72 18.25 22.28
N GLN A 79 0.68 19.09 23.32
CA GLN A 79 1.52 18.91 24.49
C GLN A 79 1.23 17.60 25.24
N ASP A 80 -0.03 17.27 25.41
CA ASP A 80 -0.44 16.01 26.05
C ASP A 80 -0.01 14.78 25.25
N VAL A 81 -0.17 14.84 23.93
CA VAL A 81 0.25 13.75 23.02
C VAL A 81 1.77 13.62 23.01
N MET A 82 2.52 14.72 22.93
CA MET A 82 3.98 14.70 23.01
C MET A 82 4.47 14.07 24.30
N ALA A 83 3.89 14.44 25.44
CA ALA A 83 4.23 13.87 26.75
C ALA A 83 3.98 12.35 26.79
N ARG A 84 2.95 11.85 26.11
CA ARG A 84 2.70 10.40 25.97
C ARG A 84 3.69 9.73 25.04
N LEU A 85 3.85 10.24 23.81
CA LEU A 85 4.70 9.64 22.77
C LEU A 85 6.20 9.71 23.08
N SER A 86 6.63 10.61 23.99
CA SER A 86 8.00 10.64 24.49
C SER A 86 8.33 9.45 25.41
N ARG A 87 7.32 8.67 25.82
CA ARG A 87 7.51 7.43 26.59
C ARG A 87 7.68 6.25 25.64
N PRO A 88 8.85 5.57 25.66
CA PRO A 88 9.16 4.51 24.70
C PRO A 88 8.14 3.37 24.65
N GLU A 89 7.58 2.99 25.81
CA GLU A 89 6.59 1.91 25.91
C GLU A 89 5.26 2.26 25.23
N ILE A 90 4.84 3.53 25.29
CA ILE A 90 3.62 3.98 24.61
C ILE A 90 3.86 4.07 23.12
N LEU A 91 4.99 4.65 22.71
CA LEU A 91 5.35 4.72 21.30
C LEU A 91 5.44 3.32 20.68
N ALA A 92 6.03 2.35 21.42
CA ALA A 92 6.11 0.96 20.97
C ALA A 92 4.72 0.34 20.74
N ASP A 93 3.77 0.53 21.68
CA ASP A 93 2.38 0.05 21.53
C ASP A 93 1.71 0.66 20.29
N ARG A 94 1.90 1.96 20.02
CA ARG A 94 1.33 2.61 18.83
C ARG A 94 1.90 2.07 17.53
N VAL A 95 3.21 1.90 17.47
CA VAL A 95 3.90 1.34 16.30
C VAL A 95 3.49 -0.13 16.08
N GLU A 96 3.41 -0.94 17.14
CA GLU A 96 3.01 -2.34 17.03
C GLU A 96 1.62 -2.50 16.43
N ARG A 97 0.68 -1.63 16.78
CA ARG A 97 -0.70 -1.64 16.23
C ARG A 97 -0.74 -1.38 14.73
N ILE A 98 0.14 -0.52 14.21
CA ILE A 98 0.25 -0.23 12.78
C ILE A 98 0.96 -1.39 12.06
N LEU A 99 2.12 -1.82 12.56
CA LEU A 99 2.98 -2.82 11.95
C LEU A 99 2.37 -4.23 11.88
N ASN A 100 1.30 -4.49 12.59
CA ASN A 100 0.56 -5.77 12.51
C ASN A 100 -0.17 -5.97 11.16
N SER A 101 -0.02 -5.06 10.20
CA SER A 101 -0.59 -5.26 8.88
C SER A 101 0.13 -6.38 8.11
N ASN A 102 -0.63 -7.34 7.61
CA ASN A 102 -0.07 -8.41 6.76
C ASN A 102 0.60 -7.89 5.48
N PHE A 103 0.28 -6.65 5.10
CA PHE A 103 0.81 -6.00 3.92
C PHE A 103 2.28 -5.64 4.12
N VAL A 104 2.63 -5.07 5.28
CA VAL A 104 4.03 -4.73 5.62
C VAL A 104 4.92 -5.98 5.57
N LEU A 105 4.46 -7.11 6.16
CA LEU A 105 5.20 -8.37 6.15
C LEU A 105 5.42 -8.94 4.75
N MET A 106 4.48 -8.73 3.82
CA MET A 106 4.62 -9.16 2.43
C MET A 106 5.59 -8.29 1.63
N THR A 107 5.76 -7.03 2.02
CA THR A 107 6.60 -6.07 1.29
C THR A 107 8.09 -6.35 1.47
N PHE A 108 8.54 -6.81 2.66
CA PHE A 108 9.94 -7.14 2.90
C PHE A 108 10.54 -8.13 1.89
N PRO A 109 9.96 -9.34 1.69
CA PRO A 109 10.48 -10.30 0.71
C PRO A 109 10.54 -9.73 -0.70
N VAL A 110 9.55 -8.92 -1.07
CA VAL A 110 9.48 -8.31 -2.39
C VAL A 110 10.62 -7.32 -2.59
N LEU A 111 10.82 -6.37 -1.66
CA LEU A 111 11.86 -5.35 -1.80
C LEU A 111 13.26 -5.95 -1.75
N ASN A 112 13.51 -6.93 -0.87
CA ASN A 112 14.77 -7.66 -0.82
C ASN A 112 15.09 -8.38 -2.15
N ALA A 113 14.10 -9.06 -2.72
CA ALA A 113 14.28 -9.76 -4.00
C ALA A 113 14.54 -8.80 -5.16
N LEU A 114 13.87 -7.63 -5.18
CA LEU A 114 14.11 -6.61 -6.19
C LEU A 114 15.54 -6.03 -6.11
N PHE A 115 16.07 -5.82 -4.90
CA PHE A 115 17.46 -5.42 -4.72
C PHE A 115 18.44 -6.48 -5.20
N ASP A 116 18.26 -7.75 -4.82
CA ASP A 116 19.10 -8.84 -5.28
C ASP A 116 19.05 -8.97 -6.82
N GLY A 117 17.86 -8.78 -7.39
CA GLY A 117 17.67 -8.77 -8.84
C GLY A 117 18.45 -7.63 -9.52
N ALA A 118 18.44 -6.44 -8.92
CA ALA A 118 19.18 -5.29 -9.44
C ALA A 118 20.69 -5.50 -9.34
N ASP A 119 21.20 -5.98 -8.20
CA ASP A 119 22.62 -6.26 -8.00
C ASP A 119 23.12 -7.34 -8.98
N ALA A 120 22.33 -8.39 -9.18
CA ALA A 120 22.68 -9.45 -10.14
C ALA A 120 22.66 -8.95 -11.60
N TYR A 121 21.73 -8.06 -11.94
CA TYR A 121 21.62 -7.51 -13.29
C TYR A 121 22.80 -6.60 -13.66
N PHE A 122 23.21 -5.75 -12.73
CA PHE A 122 24.31 -4.80 -12.96
C PHE A 122 25.67 -5.36 -12.57
N GLN A 123 25.73 -6.56 -11.99
CA GLN A 123 26.96 -7.17 -11.44
C GLN A 123 27.65 -6.26 -10.41
N GLU A 124 26.88 -5.48 -9.69
CA GLU A 124 27.32 -4.57 -8.65
C GLU A 124 26.66 -4.96 -7.35
N SER A 125 27.37 -4.87 -6.23
CA SER A 125 26.84 -5.15 -4.91
C SER A 125 26.69 -3.85 -4.12
N ILE A 126 25.45 -3.55 -3.74
CA ILE A 126 25.16 -2.45 -2.83
C ILE A 126 25.40 -2.95 -1.38
N SER A 127 26.01 -2.10 -0.55
CA SER A 127 26.26 -2.49 0.85
C SER A 127 24.94 -2.88 1.54
N SER A 128 25.01 -3.90 2.39
CA SER A 128 23.85 -4.39 3.14
C SER A 128 23.22 -3.31 4.02
N GLU A 129 24.03 -2.38 4.54
CA GLU A 129 23.57 -1.25 5.35
C GLU A 129 22.69 -0.27 4.53
N VAL A 130 23.17 0.15 3.34
CA VAL A 130 22.42 1.04 2.45
C VAL A 130 21.11 0.38 2.02
N ARG A 131 21.17 -0.89 1.60
CA ARG A 131 20.01 -1.69 1.22
C ARG A 131 18.97 -1.74 2.35
N THR A 132 19.39 -2.16 3.54
CA THR A 132 18.51 -2.28 4.70
C THR A 132 17.87 -0.93 5.04
N THR A 133 18.65 0.15 4.98
CA THR A 133 18.16 1.49 5.32
C THR A 133 17.09 1.97 4.34
N ILE A 134 17.27 1.76 3.02
CA ILE A 134 16.30 2.15 2.00
C ILE A 134 15.03 1.30 2.12
N ILE A 135 15.16 -0.01 2.33
CA ILE A 135 14.00 -0.91 2.54
C ILE A 135 13.22 -0.46 3.78
N ASP A 136 13.89 -0.22 4.90
CA ASP A 136 13.27 0.31 6.11
C ASP A 136 12.47 1.58 5.82
N GLY A 137 13.04 2.51 5.06
CA GLY A 137 12.39 3.77 4.70
C GLY A 137 11.08 3.54 3.92
N HIS A 138 11.10 2.63 2.95
CA HIS A 138 9.90 2.31 2.17
C HIS A 138 8.85 1.56 2.99
N ILE A 139 9.25 0.65 3.88
CA ILE A 139 8.32 -0.01 4.79
C ILE A 139 7.65 1.00 5.73
N ILE A 140 8.42 1.96 6.28
CA ILE A 140 7.87 3.04 7.10
C ILE A 140 6.87 3.89 6.32
N ALA A 141 7.17 4.23 5.06
CA ALA A 141 6.26 5.00 4.21
C ALA A 141 4.97 4.24 3.88
N ILE A 142 5.05 2.92 3.71
CA ILE A 142 3.88 2.05 3.50
C ILE A 142 3.03 1.99 4.78
N ASP A 143 3.67 1.90 5.94
CA ASP A 143 3.04 1.91 7.25
C ASP A 143 2.24 3.19 7.50
N LEU A 144 2.80 4.35 7.10
CA LEU A 144 2.12 5.65 7.15
C LEU A 144 0.79 5.68 6.38
N SER A 145 0.67 4.88 5.34
CA SER A 145 -0.51 4.93 4.47
C SER A 145 -1.79 4.51 5.18
N GLU A 146 -1.74 3.57 6.12
CA GLU A 146 -2.91 3.06 6.83
C GLU A 146 -3.48 4.08 7.83
N PRO A 147 -2.74 4.57 8.85
CA PRO A 147 -3.29 5.54 9.79
C PRO A 147 -3.66 6.87 9.12
N MET A 148 -2.91 7.30 8.10
CA MET A 148 -3.24 8.49 7.35
C MET A 148 -4.56 8.34 6.59
N ASP A 149 -4.78 7.23 5.90
CA ASP A 149 -6.02 6.94 5.16
C ASP A 149 -7.22 6.93 6.11
N ARG A 150 -7.12 6.23 7.25
CA ARG A 150 -8.19 6.15 8.26
C ARG A 150 -8.52 7.51 8.89
N ILE A 151 -7.52 8.36 9.15
CA ILE A 151 -7.75 9.72 9.67
C ILE A 151 -8.48 10.56 8.62
N ILE A 152 -8.04 10.52 7.37
CA ILE A 152 -8.65 11.28 6.27
C ILE A 152 -10.07 10.77 6.00
N ASP A 153 -10.30 9.47 6.09
CA ASP A 153 -11.60 8.82 5.90
C ASP A 153 -12.55 9.01 7.10
N LYS A 154 -12.05 9.56 8.22
CA LYS A 154 -12.80 9.75 9.47
C LYS A 154 -13.32 8.45 10.07
N ASP A 155 -12.52 7.40 9.99
CA ASP A 155 -12.86 6.11 10.59
C ASP A 155 -12.94 6.27 12.12
N GLU A 156 -14.14 6.12 12.68
CA GLU A 156 -14.41 6.28 14.12
C GLU A 156 -13.73 5.20 14.98
N ASP A 157 -13.37 4.07 14.37
CA ASP A 157 -12.78 2.91 15.04
C ASP A 157 -11.25 3.03 15.26
N LEU A 158 -10.62 4.16 14.95
CA LEU A 158 -9.21 4.34 15.16
C LEU A 158 -8.92 4.77 16.60
N ASP A 159 -8.57 3.80 17.45
CA ASP A 159 -8.05 4.09 18.77
C ASP A 159 -6.83 5.01 18.69
N TYR A 160 -6.71 5.94 19.65
CA TYR A 160 -5.56 6.85 19.75
C TYR A 160 -5.36 7.79 18.54
N LEU A 161 -6.45 8.25 17.96
CA LEU A 161 -6.46 9.12 16.78
C LEU A 161 -5.49 10.30 16.89
N ASP A 162 -5.49 11.01 18.03
CA ASP A 162 -4.63 12.18 18.25
C ASP A 162 -3.14 11.80 18.29
N ASP A 163 -2.80 10.60 18.83
CA ASP A 163 -1.43 10.08 18.82
C ASP A 163 -0.95 9.85 17.37
N TYR A 164 -1.76 9.23 16.53
CA TYR A 164 -1.42 8.98 15.12
C TYR A 164 -1.36 10.27 14.30
N LYS A 165 -2.23 11.25 14.55
CA LYS A 165 -2.12 12.56 13.91
C LYS A 165 -0.75 13.18 14.14
N LEU A 166 -0.28 13.17 15.37
CA LEU A 166 1.02 13.75 15.72
C LEU A 166 2.20 12.84 15.30
N MET A 167 2.03 11.54 15.22
CA MET A 167 3.09 10.62 14.75
C MET A 167 3.37 10.75 13.24
N ASN A 168 2.35 11.01 12.42
CA ASN A 168 2.47 11.00 10.97
C ASN A 168 3.60 11.88 10.40
N PRO A 169 3.81 13.14 10.81
CA PRO A 169 4.94 13.94 10.34
C PRO A 169 6.31 13.29 10.64
N TYR A 170 6.45 12.68 11.81
CA TYR A 170 7.70 12.01 12.19
C TYR A 170 7.91 10.68 11.47
N ILE A 171 6.83 9.95 11.18
CA ILE A 171 6.87 8.73 10.35
C ILE A 171 7.36 9.09 8.95
N LEU A 172 6.78 10.12 8.33
CA LEU A 172 7.20 10.58 7.01
C LEU A 172 8.66 11.06 6.99
N GLU A 173 9.07 11.81 8.01
CA GLU A 173 10.46 12.30 8.13
C GLU A 173 11.44 11.13 8.33
N ALA A 174 11.08 10.13 9.16
CA ALA A 174 11.89 8.93 9.32
C ALA A 174 12.06 8.16 8.00
N ALA A 175 11.00 8.05 7.20
CA ALA A 175 11.05 7.45 5.87
C ALA A 175 11.99 8.24 4.93
N ARG A 176 11.86 9.56 4.88
CA ARG A 176 12.70 10.47 4.06
C ARG A 176 14.18 10.32 4.39
N GLN A 177 14.54 10.40 5.67
CA GLN A 177 15.92 10.27 6.13
C GLN A 177 16.54 8.94 5.72
N LYS A 178 15.79 7.85 5.84
CA LYS A 178 16.26 6.53 5.43
C LYS A 178 16.37 6.38 3.91
N ILE A 179 15.40 6.85 3.15
CA ILE A 179 15.39 6.77 1.69
C ILE A 179 16.49 7.64 1.08
N SER A 180 16.81 8.79 1.70
CA SER A 180 17.86 9.72 1.22
C SER A 180 19.26 9.10 1.17
N VAL A 181 19.52 8.02 1.92
CA VAL A 181 20.78 7.26 1.86
C VAL A 181 21.03 6.68 0.45
N GLY A 182 19.97 6.44 -0.33
CA GLY A 182 20.04 6.02 -1.73
C GLY A 182 20.44 7.13 -2.71
N GLY A 183 20.59 8.35 -2.22
CA GLY A 183 20.95 9.52 -3.03
C GLY A 183 19.74 10.37 -3.47
N GLU A 184 20.04 11.51 -4.09
CA GLU A 184 19.03 12.52 -4.46
C GLU A 184 17.98 11.99 -5.44
N THR A 185 18.38 11.16 -6.41
CA THR A 185 17.47 10.58 -7.40
C THR A 185 16.45 9.66 -6.74
N VAL A 186 16.87 8.85 -5.77
CA VAL A 186 16.00 7.92 -5.03
C VAL A 186 15.03 8.69 -4.14
N LEU A 187 15.50 9.72 -3.43
CA LEU A 187 14.66 10.58 -2.63
C LEU A 187 13.63 11.33 -3.48
N ARG A 188 14.05 11.90 -4.61
CA ARG A 188 13.14 12.60 -5.54
C ARG A 188 12.07 11.66 -6.06
N SER A 189 12.44 10.44 -6.46
CA SER A 189 11.47 9.42 -6.87
C SER A 189 10.44 9.12 -5.78
N PHE A 190 10.88 9.05 -4.52
CA PHE A 190 9.99 8.89 -3.38
C PHE A 190 9.02 10.07 -3.22
N GLU A 191 9.50 11.30 -3.28
CA GLU A 191 8.66 12.51 -3.15
C GLU A 191 7.62 12.61 -4.28
N GLU A 192 7.99 12.25 -5.51
CA GLU A 192 7.06 12.19 -6.64
C GLU A 192 5.98 11.13 -6.40
N GLY A 193 6.36 9.93 -5.95
CA GLY A 193 5.42 8.87 -5.59
C GLY A 193 4.50 9.27 -4.44
N PHE A 194 5.02 9.88 -3.40
CA PHE A 194 4.21 10.39 -2.29
C PHE A 194 3.20 11.43 -2.74
N LYS A 195 3.61 12.35 -3.63
CA LYS A 195 2.71 13.33 -4.26
C LYS A 195 1.60 12.65 -5.06
N ASP A 196 1.93 11.63 -5.85
CA ASP A 196 0.94 10.88 -6.65
C ASP A 196 -0.04 10.12 -5.76
N ALA A 197 0.42 9.51 -4.65
CA ALA A 197 -0.44 8.87 -3.67
C ALA A 197 -1.45 9.86 -3.07
N ARG A 198 -0.99 11.07 -2.72
CA ARG A 198 -1.85 12.16 -2.21
C ARG A 198 -2.91 12.60 -3.24
N VAL A 199 -2.51 12.74 -4.50
CA VAL A 199 -3.47 13.07 -5.58
C VAL A 199 -4.53 11.98 -5.69
N GLY A 200 -4.14 10.70 -5.64
CA GLY A 200 -5.08 9.58 -5.63
C GLY A 200 -6.04 9.64 -4.44
N GLN A 201 -5.53 9.93 -3.24
CA GLN A 201 -6.34 10.05 -2.03
C GLN A 201 -7.29 11.26 -2.08
N TYR A 202 -6.85 12.39 -2.61
CA TYR A 202 -7.72 13.54 -2.83
C TYR A 202 -8.88 13.24 -3.78
N ILE A 203 -8.61 12.51 -4.88
CA ILE A 203 -9.66 12.08 -5.81
C ILE A 203 -10.62 11.12 -5.12
N ASP A 204 -10.11 10.16 -4.33
CA ASP A 204 -10.91 9.22 -3.53
C ASP A 204 -11.91 9.96 -2.64
N GLN A 205 -11.44 10.95 -1.85
CA GLN A 205 -12.27 11.78 -0.99
C GLN A 205 -13.34 12.55 -1.76
N ARG A 206 -12.95 13.14 -2.88
CA ARG A 206 -13.91 13.87 -3.75
C ARG A 206 -14.99 12.96 -4.28
N LEU A 207 -14.65 11.72 -4.68
CA LEU A 207 -15.61 10.75 -5.17
C LEU A 207 -16.51 10.20 -4.05
N LYS A 208 -16.00 10.08 -2.81
CA LYS A 208 -16.84 9.79 -1.64
C LYS A 208 -17.89 10.86 -1.41
N ALA A 209 -17.49 12.13 -1.54
CA ALA A 209 -18.40 13.27 -1.36
C ALA A 209 -19.40 13.44 -2.52
N LYS A 210 -19.03 13.04 -3.74
CA LYS A 210 -19.83 13.19 -4.97
C LYS A 210 -19.76 11.92 -5.83
N PRO A 211 -20.41 10.82 -5.42
CA PRO A 211 -20.38 9.54 -6.13
C PRO A 211 -20.92 9.61 -7.56
N GLU A 212 -21.79 10.57 -7.85
CA GLU A 212 -22.30 10.85 -9.20
C GLU A 212 -21.22 11.30 -10.20
N SER A 213 -20.05 11.71 -9.70
CA SER A 213 -18.91 12.10 -10.52
C SER A 213 -17.95 10.95 -10.85
N ILE A 214 -18.31 9.70 -10.51
CA ILE A 214 -17.50 8.53 -10.80
C ILE A 214 -17.46 8.26 -12.31
N THR A 215 -16.27 8.35 -12.89
CA THR A 215 -15.95 8.05 -14.29
C THR A 215 -14.74 7.12 -14.35
N ASP A 216 -14.48 6.51 -15.52
CA ASP A 216 -13.26 5.70 -15.72
C ASP A 216 -11.99 6.51 -15.40
N GLU A 217 -11.90 7.74 -15.89
CA GLU A 217 -10.77 8.65 -15.67
C GLU A 217 -10.57 8.95 -14.17
N ASN A 218 -11.65 9.27 -13.45
CA ASN A 218 -11.58 9.54 -12.01
C ASN A 218 -11.21 8.28 -11.21
N MET A 219 -11.69 7.11 -11.61
CA MET A 219 -11.29 5.84 -11.01
C MET A 219 -9.80 5.56 -11.25
N MET A 220 -9.31 5.76 -12.47
CA MET A 220 -7.87 5.66 -12.78
C MET A 220 -7.04 6.67 -11.96
N GLY A 221 -7.57 7.87 -11.74
CA GLY A 221 -6.97 8.88 -10.87
C GLY A 221 -6.89 8.43 -9.42
N CYS A 222 -7.96 7.86 -8.87
CA CYS A 222 -8.01 7.30 -7.52
C CYS A 222 -6.97 6.17 -7.33
N TYR A 223 -6.81 5.31 -8.35
CA TYR A 223 -5.86 4.19 -8.33
C TYR A 223 -4.39 4.61 -8.37
N LYS A 224 -4.07 5.90 -8.56
CA LYS A 224 -2.69 6.42 -8.41
C LYS A 224 -2.11 6.10 -7.05
N LYS A 225 -2.92 6.04 -5.98
CA LYS A 225 -2.44 5.68 -4.63
C LYS A 225 -1.84 4.27 -4.57
N TYR A 226 -2.47 3.28 -5.20
CA TYR A 226 -1.94 1.92 -5.26
C TYR A 226 -0.66 1.85 -6.09
N ARG A 227 -0.66 2.51 -7.27
CA ARG A 227 0.49 2.60 -8.16
C ARG A 227 1.69 3.24 -7.49
N ALA A 228 1.48 4.35 -6.79
CA ALA A 228 2.54 5.13 -6.19
C ALA A 228 3.27 4.37 -5.09
N ILE A 229 2.57 3.68 -4.20
CA ILE A 229 3.17 3.02 -3.04
C ILE A 229 4.16 1.94 -3.51
N MET A 230 3.68 0.92 -4.23
CA MET A 230 4.53 -0.21 -4.60
C MET A 230 5.42 0.06 -5.81
N GLY A 231 4.94 0.84 -6.78
CA GLY A 231 5.72 1.20 -7.96
C GLY A 231 6.96 2.02 -7.61
N THR A 232 6.81 3.02 -6.73
CA THR A 232 7.93 3.85 -6.28
C THR A 232 8.91 3.06 -5.42
N ALA A 233 8.42 2.24 -4.49
CA ALA A 233 9.29 1.38 -3.70
C ALA A 233 10.10 0.44 -4.60
N ALA A 234 9.46 -0.19 -5.57
CA ALA A 234 10.13 -1.08 -6.51
C ALA A 234 11.18 -0.37 -7.38
N ARG A 235 10.86 0.83 -7.92
CA ARG A 235 11.81 1.65 -8.67
C ARG A 235 13.08 1.92 -7.86
N ASN A 236 12.90 2.29 -6.61
CA ASN A 236 14.00 2.68 -5.73
C ASN A 236 14.90 1.49 -5.33
N MET A 237 14.44 0.24 -5.48
CA MET A 237 15.31 -0.93 -5.29
C MET A 237 16.37 -1.07 -6.39
N ALA A 238 16.19 -0.43 -7.52
CA ALA A 238 17.23 -0.32 -8.56
C ALA A 238 18.12 0.93 -8.40
N LEU A 239 17.89 1.76 -7.38
CA LEU A 239 18.54 3.06 -7.16
C LEU A 239 18.38 3.99 -8.38
N ASP A 240 19.49 4.61 -8.84
CA ASP A 240 19.50 5.49 -10.02
C ASP A 240 19.67 4.73 -11.36
N ARG A 241 19.71 3.40 -11.33
CA ARG A 241 19.87 2.52 -12.51
C ARG A 241 18.55 2.46 -13.31
N LYS A 242 18.30 3.55 -14.05
CA LYS A 242 17.02 3.90 -14.67
C LYS A 242 16.31 2.79 -15.46
N PRO A 243 16.93 2.09 -16.42
CA PRO A 243 16.13 1.15 -17.23
C PRO A 243 15.43 0.10 -16.37
N LEU A 244 16.14 -0.51 -15.43
CA LEU A 244 15.59 -1.54 -14.55
C LEU A 244 14.58 -0.95 -13.56
N GLY A 245 14.88 0.21 -12.99
CA GLY A 245 13.97 0.91 -12.08
C GLY A 245 12.63 1.23 -12.71
N GLU A 246 12.59 1.65 -13.97
CA GLU A 246 11.36 1.91 -14.69
C GLU A 246 10.55 0.62 -14.97
N ILE A 247 11.23 -0.46 -15.30
CA ILE A 247 10.57 -1.76 -15.50
C ILE A 247 9.95 -2.25 -14.18
N TYR A 248 10.69 -2.17 -13.09
CA TYR A 248 10.18 -2.48 -11.75
C TYR A 248 8.97 -1.63 -11.38
N HIS A 249 9.08 -0.31 -11.63
CA HIS A 249 7.97 0.61 -11.37
C HIS A 249 6.72 0.21 -12.12
N LEU A 250 6.82 0.02 -13.44
CA LEU A 250 5.66 -0.33 -14.28
C LEU A 250 5.03 -1.66 -13.85
N GLY A 251 5.84 -2.70 -13.66
CA GLY A 251 5.35 -4.02 -13.28
C GLY A 251 4.66 -4.02 -11.92
N MET A 252 5.31 -3.45 -10.90
CA MET A 252 4.79 -3.44 -9.53
C MET A 252 3.63 -2.45 -9.34
N ALA A 253 3.62 -1.32 -10.05
CA ALA A 253 2.51 -0.40 -10.06
C ALA A 253 1.23 -1.07 -10.58
N LYS A 254 1.34 -1.80 -11.69
CA LYS A 254 0.22 -2.52 -12.30
C LYS A 254 -0.26 -3.70 -11.46
N ALA A 255 0.68 -4.45 -10.86
CA ALA A 255 0.33 -5.50 -9.92
C ALA A 255 -0.42 -4.94 -8.69
N SER A 256 -0.01 -3.77 -8.19
CA SER A 256 -0.68 -3.11 -7.06
C SER A 256 -2.08 -2.60 -7.42
N GLU A 257 -2.28 -2.07 -8.63
CA GLU A 257 -3.61 -1.72 -9.16
C GLU A 257 -4.52 -2.96 -9.23
N ALA A 258 -3.97 -4.11 -9.63
CA ALA A 258 -4.71 -5.38 -9.63
C ALA A 258 -5.09 -5.84 -8.21
N VAL A 259 -4.19 -5.68 -7.22
CA VAL A 259 -4.49 -5.94 -5.80
C VAL A 259 -5.65 -5.07 -5.32
N GLY A 260 -5.69 -3.80 -5.72
CA GLY A 260 -6.80 -2.88 -5.41
C GLY A 260 -8.15 -3.45 -5.81
N CYS A 261 -8.27 -4.04 -7.02
CA CYS A 261 -9.51 -4.70 -7.46
C CYS A 261 -9.91 -5.87 -6.53
N GLY A 262 -8.94 -6.68 -6.09
CA GLY A 262 -9.19 -7.79 -5.16
C GLY A 262 -9.62 -7.31 -3.77
N ASN A 263 -9.04 -6.22 -3.28
CA ASN A 263 -9.41 -5.61 -2.01
C ASN A 263 -10.85 -5.09 -2.04
N GLU A 264 -11.29 -4.46 -3.12
CA GLU A 264 -12.66 -3.99 -3.30
C GLU A 264 -13.68 -5.14 -3.27
N ILE A 265 -13.34 -6.30 -3.86
CA ILE A 265 -14.18 -7.51 -3.78
C ILE A 265 -14.21 -8.04 -2.34
N GLN A 266 -13.06 -8.09 -1.68
CA GLN A 266 -12.94 -8.51 -0.27
C GLN A 266 -13.77 -7.62 0.65
N ASP A 267 -13.71 -6.30 0.46
CA ASP A 267 -14.45 -5.32 1.25
C ASP A 267 -15.97 -5.48 1.05
N ALA A 268 -16.42 -5.72 -0.17
CA ALA A 268 -17.82 -5.98 -0.45
C ALA A 268 -18.34 -7.22 0.29
N ILE A 269 -17.52 -8.29 0.39
CA ILE A 269 -17.86 -9.49 1.15
C ILE A 269 -17.92 -9.21 2.65
N ARG A 270 -17.00 -8.41 3.18
CA ARG A 270 -16.89 -8.12 4.61
C ARG A 270 -17.99 -7.19 5.09
N ASN A 271 -18.30 -6.18 4.30
CA ASN A 271 -19.19 -5.11 4.70
C ASN A 271 -20.63 -5.32 4.22
N GLY A 272 -20.86 -6.29 3.32
CA GLY A 272 -22.18 -6.49 2.70
C GLY A 272 -22.61 -5.28 1.85
N SER A 273 -21.69 -4.41 1.45
CA SER A 273 -21.92 -3.20 0.66
C SER A 273 -20.75 -2.91 -0.28
N ILE A 274 -21.03 -2.23 -1.37
CA ILE A 274 -19.99 -1.82 -2.33
C ILE A 274 -19.35 -0.52 -1.85
N LYS A 275 -18.02 -0.50 -1.77
CA LYS A 275 -17.24 0.67 -1.34
C LYS A 275 -17.37 1.82 -2.35
N ILE A 276 -17.34 3.05 -1.84
CA ILE A 276 -17.32 4.29 -2.63
C ILE A 276 -15.97 4.98 -2.41
N PRO A 277 -15.20 5.31 -3.47
CA PRO A 277 -15.33 4.81 -4.84
C PRO A 277 -14.76 3.39 -5.00
N SER A 278 -15.19 2.68 -6.03
CA SER A 278 -14.64 1.38 -6.40
C SER A 278 -15.00 1.00 -7.84
N TRP A 279 -14.23 0.10 -8.46
CA TRP A 279 -14.58 -0.45 -9.78
C TRP A 279 -15.92 -1.19 -9.77
N PRO A 280 -16.26 -2.02 -8.76
CA PRO A 280 -17.59 -2.60 -8.67
C PRO A 280 -18.70 -1.56 -8.67
N LEU A 281 -18.53 -0.41 -7.99
CA LEU A 281 -19.52 0.66 -8.02
C LEU A 281 -19.63 1.29 -9.41
N TYR A 282 -18.50 1.67 -10.00
CA TYR A 282 -18.49 2.24 -11.36
C TYR A 282 -19.20 1.34 -12.37
N TYR A 283 -18.84 0.06 -12.39
CA TYR A 283 -19.46 -0.89 -13.30
C TYR A 283 -20.94 -1.18 -12.96
N SER A 284 -21.33 -1.14 -11.69
CA SER A 284 -22.75 -1.26 -11.30
C SER A 284 -23.58 -0.10 -11.83
N ILE A 285 -23.04 1.13 -11.81
CA ILE A 285 -23.71 2.32 -12.34
C ILE A 285 -23.92 2.19 -13.85
N ILE A 286 -22.91 1.77 -14.62
CA ILE A 286 -23.00 1.70 -16.08
C ILE A 286 -23.75 0.48 -16.61
N THR A 287 -23.81 -0.63 -15.85
CA THR A 287 -24.47 -1.87 -16.29
C THR A 287 -25.86 -2.07 -15.69
N GLY A 288 -26.14 -1.45 -14.55
CA GLY A 288 -27.34 -1.74 -13.74
C GLY A 288 -27.35 -3.12 -13.08
N ASP A 289 -26.24 -3.87 -13.17
CA ASP A 289 -26.13 -5.27 -12.73
C ASP A 289 -24.87 -5.46 -11.90
N VAL A 290 -25.07 -5.75 -10.61
CA VAL A 290 -23.96 -5.91 -9.65
C VAL A 290 -23.12 -7.15 -9.94
N GLN A 291 -23.73 -8.27 -10.35
CA GLN A 291 -22.94 -9.47 -10.67
C GLN A 291 -22.00 -9.19 -11.85
N LYS A 292 -22.53 -8.59 -12.91
CA LYS A 292 -21.74 -8.20 -14.07
C LYS A 292 -20.66 -7.17 -13.73
N ALA A 293 -20.92 -6.29 -12.79
CA ALA A 293 -19.95 -5.31 -12.31
C ALA A 293 -18.72 -5.97 -11.68
N PHE A 294 -18.91 -6.99 -10.85
CA PHE A 294 -17.80 -7.74 -10.28
C PHE A 294 -17.04 -8.58 -11.33
N GLU A 295 -17.71 -9.14 -12.33
CA GLU A 295 -17.06 -9.80 -13.46
C GLU A 295 -16.17 -8.82 -14.25
N LEU A 296 -16.65 -7.59 -14.49
CA LEU A 296 -15.89 -6.53 -15.15
C LEU A 296 -14.70 -6.06 -14.30
N THR A 297 -14.87 -6.00 -12.99
CA THR A 297 -13.77 -5.71 -12.05
C THR A 297 -12.68 -6.77 -12.13
N MET A 298 -13.04 -8.06 -12.21
CA MET A 298 -12.07 -9.13 -12.43
C MET A 298 -11.35 -9.02 -13.78
N ARG A 299 -12.05 -8.64 -14.85
CA ARG A 299 -11.42 -8.38 -16.15
C ARG A 299 -10.47 -7.18 -16.08
N LYS A 300 -10.83 -6.09 -15.38
CA LYS A 300 -9.95 -4.95 -15.15
C LYS A 300 -8.68 -5.36 -14.42
N SER A 301 -8.80 -6.17 -13.36
CA SER A 301 -7.66 -6.76 -12.66
C SER A 301 -6.76 -7.57 -13.59
N SER A 302 -7.33 -8.42 -14.44
CA SER A 302 -6.56 -9.20 -15.43
C SER A 302 -5.81 -8.29 -16.39
N THR A 303 -6.44 -7.21 -16.88
CA THR A 303 -5.80 -6.22 -17.75
C THR A 303 -4.58 -5.59 -17.06
N TYR A 304 -4.68 -5.19 -15.79
CA TYR A 304 -3.54 -4.67 -15.04
C TYR A 304 -2.40 -5.69 -14.92
N LEU A 305 -2.71 -6.97 -14.68
CA LEU A 305 -1.69 -8.01 -14.62
C LEU A 305 -1.05 -8.30 -15.99
N ASP A 306 -1.79 -8.18 -17.09
CA ASP A 306 -1.24 -8.30 -18.43
C ASP A 306 -0.31 -7.13 -18.75
N GLU A 307 -0.67 -5.90 -18.37
CA GLU A 307 0.21 -4.73 -18.45
C GLU A 307 1.48 -4.90 -17.59
N ALA A 308 1.36 -5.50 -16.40
CA ALA A 308 2.51 -5.83 -15.55
C ALA A 308 3.45 -6.84 -16.24
N ARG A 309 2.90 -7.86 -16.91
CA ARG A 309 3.70 -8.84 -17.68
C ARG A 309 4.40 -8.22 -18.88
N ILE A 310 3.75 -7.29 -19.58
CA ILE A 310 4.38 -6.52 -20.68
C ILE A 310 5.63 -5.79 -20.17
N ALA A 311 5.58 -5.22 -18.96
CA ALA A 311 6.77 -4.61 -18.37
C ALA A 311 7.90 -5.64 -18.16
N LEU A 312 7.59 -6.89 -17.77
CA LEU A 312 8.60 -7.94 -17.64
C LEU A 312 9.22 -8.36 -18.99
N ASP A 313 8.49 -8.23 -20.09
CA ASP A 313 9.01 -8.56 -21.41
C ASP A 313 10.11 -7.58 -21.87
N MET A 314 10.23 -6.44 -21.21
CA MET A 314 11.36 -5.50 -21.39
C MET A 314 12.64 -5.98 -20.70
N LEU A 315 12.59 -6.97 -19.79
CA LEU A 315 13.75 -7.57 -19.16
C LEU A 315 14.44 -8.57 -20.09
N PRO A 316 15.79 -8.68 -20.06
CA PRO A 316 16.50 -9.75 -20.75
C PRO A 316 15.98 -11.14 -20.35
N HIS A 317 15.97 -12.08 -21.29
CA HIS A 317 15.50 -13.45 -21.03
C HIS A 317 16.29 -14.16 -19.93
N GLU A 318 17.58 -13.87 -19.81
CA GLU A 318 18.51 -14.37 -18.81
C GLU A 318 18.38 -13.70 -17.43
N TYR A 319 17.47 -12.73 -17.26
CA TYR A 319 17.27 -12.07 -15.99
C TYR A 319 16.77 -13.07 -14.91
N GLY A 320 17.64 -13.43 -13.99
CA GLY A 320 17.45 -14.54 -13.05
C GLY A 320 16.29 -14.37 -12.05
N PHE A 321 15.78 -13.13 -11.89
CA PHE A 321 14.65 -12.81 -10.99
C PHE A 321 13.30 -12.69 -11.73
N ARG A 322 13.27 -12.89 -13.05
CA ARG A 322 12.02 -12.91 -13.80
C ARG A 322 11.00 -13.92 -13.24
N PRO A 323 11.35 -15.18 -12.89
CA PRO A 323 10.40 -16.13 -12.29
C PRO A 323 9.81 -15.65 -10.96
N PHE A 324 10.56 -14.86 -10.17
CA PHE A 324 10.04 -14.29 -8.94
C PHE A 324 8.95 -13.26 -9.22
N LEU A 325 9.17 -12.34 -10.17
CA LEU A 325 8.18 -11.33 -10.54
C LEU A 325 6.93 -11.96 -11.17
N GLU A 326 7.10 -12.95 -12.04
CA GLU A 326 5.98 -13.73 -12.59
C GLU A 326 5.18 -14.42 -11.48
N PHE A 327 5.85 -14.96 -10.47
CA PHE A 327 5.22 -15.55 -9.31
C PHE A 327 4.38 -14.52 -8.52
N LEU A 328 4.88 -13.29 -8.32
CA LEU A 328 4.11 -12.24 -7.65
C LEU A 328 2.82 -11.92 -8.40
N PHE A 329 2.88 -11.82 -9.73
CA PHE A 329 1.69 -11.54 -10.53
C PHE A 329 0.70 -12.70 -10.54
N GLN A 330 1.18 -13.92 -10.52
CA GLN A 330 0.33 -15.10 -10.33
C GLN A 330 -0.30 -15.12 -8.94
N TYR A 331 0.46 -14.76 -7.90
CA TYR A 331 -0.06 -14.64 -6.54
C TYR A 331 -1.22 -13.65 -6.47
N VAL A 332 -1.07 -12.46 -7.08
CA VAL A 332 -2.14 -11.45 -7.14
C VAL A 332 -3.36 -11.99 -7.91
N SER A 333 -3.15 -12.67 -9.04
CA SER A 333 -4.23 -13.29 -9.80
C SER A 333 -5.01 -14.31 -8.96
N HIS A 334 -4.31 -15.21 -8.26
CA HIS A 334 -4.94 -16.19 -7.37
C HIS A 334 -5.64 -15.55 -6.17
N TYR A 335 -5.09 -14.48 -5.61
CA TYR A 335 -5.70 -13.71 -4.53
C TYR A 335 -7.05 -13.12 -4.97
N ASN A 336 -7.09 -12.46 -6.13
CA ASN A 336 -8.31 -11.86 -6.66
C ASN A 336 -9.35 -12.92 -7.03
N GLN A 337 -8.91 -14.03 -7.66
CA GLN A 337 -9.79 -15.15 -7.99
C GLN A 337 -10.38 -15.83 -6.74
N TYR A 338 -9.59 -15.94 -5.67
CA TYR A 338 -10.07 -16.48 -4.40
C TYR A 338 -11.23 -15.64 -3.84
N TRP A 339 -11.08 -14.31 -3.78
CA TRP A 339 -12.14 -13.46 -3.27
C TRP A 339 -13.37 -13.42 -4.18
N PHE A 340 -13.17 -13.43 -5.48
CA PHE A 340 -14.28 -13.52 -6.43
C PHE A 340 -15.04 -14.85 -6.31
N ASN A 341 -14.35 -15.96 -6.11
CA ASN A 341 -14.99 -17.25 -5.84
C ASN A 341 -15.75 -17.26 -4.51
N GLU A 342 -15.21 -16.64 -3.45
CA GLU A 342 -15.91 -16.50 -2.17
C GLU A 342 -17.16 -15.62 -2.28
N LEU A 343 -17.14 -14.57 -3.10
CA LEU A 343 -18.32 -13.74 -3.39
C LEU A 343 -19.41 -14.57 -4.06
N ASN A 344 -19.06 -15.31 -5.12
CA ASN A 344 -19.98 -16.20 -5.83
C ASN A 344 -20.57 -17.30 -4.91
N LYS A 345 -19.72 -17.93 -4.11
CA LYS A 345 -20.13 -19.00 -3.20
C LYS A 345 -21.12 -18.53 -2.13
N ARG A 346 -21.00 -17.29 -1.67
CA ARG A 346 -21.88 -16.69 -0.66
C ARG A 346 -23.16 -16.10 -1.25
N ASP A 347 -23.24 -16.01 -2.58
CA ASP A 347 -24.36 -15.44 -3.32
C ASP A 347 -24.85 -14.07 -2.78
N LEU A 348 -23.89 -13.14 -2.62
CA LEU A 348 -24.17 -11.83 -2.02
C LEU A 348 -24.73 -10.80 -3.00
N TYR A 349 -24.86 -11.12 -4.28
CA TYR A 349 -25.23 -10.16 -5.31
C TYR A 349 -26.56 -9.46 -5.07
N ALA A 350 -27.60 -10.22 -4.66
CA ALA A 350 -28.89 -9.64 -4.35
C ALA A 350 -28.84 -8.67 -3.16
N LEU A 351 -28.04 -9.00 -2.12
CA LEU A 351 -27.81 -8.11 -0.99
C LEU A 351 -27.10 -6.84 -1.40
N LEU A 352 -26.01 -6.95 -2.17
CA LEU A 352 -25.22 -5.82 -2.65
C LEU A 352 -26.04 -4.91 -3.56
N GLN A 353 -26.86 -5.48 -4.45
CA GLN A 353 -27.79 -4.75 -5.31
C GLN A 353 -28.82 -3.98 -4.50
N LYS A 354 -29.42 -4.62 -3.48
CA LYS A 354 -30.38 -3.97 -2.57
C LYS A 354 -29.76 -2.82 -1.80
N ASN A 355 -28.55 -3.01 -1.26
CA ASN A 355 -27.86 -1.98 -0.48
C ASN A 355 -27.43 -0.80 -1.36
N LEU A 356 -27.06 -1.03 -2.61
CA LEU A 356 -26.77 0.01 -3.59
C LEU A 356 -28.01 0.89 -3.82
N THR A 357 -29.15 0.28 -4.09
CA THR A 357 -30.42 1.00 -4.36
C THR A 357 -30.87 1.82 -3.13
N LEU A 358 -30.71 1.32 -1.91
CA LEU A 358 -31.03 2.06 -0.69
C LEU A 358 -30.13 3.27 -0.47
N SER A 359 -28.84 3.17 -0.80
CA SER A 359 -27.90 4.27 -0.71
C SER A 359 -28.18 5.38 -1.71
N GLU A 360 -28.73 5.06 -2.88
CA GLU A 360 -29.18 6.03 -3.89
C GLU A 360 -30.49 6.73 -3.49
N LEU A 361 -31.41 6.01 -2.82
CA LEU A 361 -32.69 6.57 -2.38
C LEU A 361 -32.56 7.58 -1.24
N HIS A 362 -31.53 7.46 -0.39
CA HIS A 362 -31.26 8.42 0.68
C HIS A 362 -30.55 9.70 0.22
N ARG A 363 -30.22 9.82 -1.08
CA ARG A 363 -29.56 10.98 -1.69
C ARG A 363 -30.49 11.87 -2.53
N LYS A 364 -31.77 11.51 -2.59
CA LYS A 364 -32.85 12.35 -3.13
C LYS A 364 -33.59 13.06 -2.01
#